data_07686d62a55133200d8c5fee2acf0a36
#
_entry.id   07686d62a55133200d8c5fee2acf0a36
#
_cell.length_a   1.000
_cell.length_b   1.000
_cell.length_c   1.000
_cell.angle_alpha   90.00
_cell.angle_beta   90.00
_cell.angle_gamma   90.00
#
_symmetry.space_group_name_H-M   'P 1'
#
loop_
_entity.id
_entity.type
_entity.pdbx_description
1 polymer ?
#
loop_
_entity_poly.entity_id
_entity_poly.type
_entity_poly.pdbx_seq_one_letter_code
_entity_poly.pdbx_strand_id
1 'polypeptide(L)'
;AQAESSEIFDRQPAVDFIIGPQSYHKFPEIISKLKDGERNIIETSFQASDKFKSIASLEGKPKPSAFVTIQEGCDKFCTFCVVPYTRGKEVSRSQKDILNEIREGAKKGIKEVILLGQNVNSYNFEGTSFSSLIYLLAEIDGIKRIRFMTSHPRDMTDELISAFGDIPKLMPFLH
;
A
#
# COMPACT_ATOMS: atom_id res chain seq x y z
N ALA A 1 10.59 -2.80 14.05
CA ALA A 1 10.23 -4.20 14.22
C ALA A 1 10.85 -5.08 13.12
N GLN A 2 10.47 -4.86 11.86
CA GLN A 2 10.92 -5.69 10.73
C GLN A 2 12.46 -5.73 10.58
N ALA A 3 13.15 -4.61 10.75
CA ALA A 3 14.60 -4.50 10.57
C ALA A 3 15.41 -5.04 11.77
N GLU A 4 14.92 -4.85 12.99
CA GLU A 4 15.66 -5.16 14.21
C GLU A 4 15.24 -6.48 14.85
N SER A 5 14.04 -6.96 14.55
CA SER A 5 13.53 -8.27 14.97
C SER A 5 13.83 -8.60 16.45
N SER A 6 14.61 -9.65 16.73
CA SER A 6 14.91 -10.14 18.09
C SER A 6 15.64 -9.13 18.99
N GLU A 7 16.44 -8.21 18.43
CA GLU A 7 17.13 -7.19 19.23
C GLU A 7 16.18 -6.30 20.06
N ILE A 8 14.92 -6.23 19.67
CA ILE A 8 13.90 -5.47 20.41
C ILE A 8 13.65 -6.10 21.79
N PHE A 9 13.64 -7.43 21.89
CA PHE A 9 13.46 -8.10 23.19
C PHE A 9 14.63 -7.84 24.15
N ASP A 10 15.86 -7.79 23.61
CA ASP A 10 17.05 -7.50 24.42
C ASP A 10 17.01 -6.07 24.99
N ARG A 11 16.51 -5.12 24.21
CA ARG A 11 16.41 -3.71 24.60
C ARG A 11 15.16 -3.41 25.44
N GLN A 12 14.09 -4.18 25.26
CA GLN A 12 12.79 -3.95 25.91
C GLN A 12 12.17 -5.28 26.39
N PRO A 13 12.55 -5.76 27.57
CA PRO A 13 12.04 -7.02 28.13
C PRO A 13 10.52 -7.06 28.38
N ALA A 14 9.85 -5.91 28.37
CA ALA A 14 8.39 -5.82 28.50
C ALA A 14 7.63 -6.14 27.21
N VAL A 15 8.34 -6.39 26.10
CA VAL A 15 7.71 -6.76 24.82
C VAL A 15 7.50 -8.27 24.77
N ASP A 16 6.27 -8.71 24.62
CA ASP A 16 5.92 -10.13 24.55
C ASP A 16 5.98 -10.68 23.10
N PHE A 17 5.72 -9.84 22.10
CA PHE A 17 5.74 -10.26 20.69
C PHE A 17 6.09 -9.12 19.74
N ILE A 18 6.58 -9.49 18.57
CA ILE A 18 6.91 -8.58 17.47
C ILE A 18 6.16 -9.05 16.22
N ILE A 19 5.38 -8.13 15.62
CA ILE A 19 4.61 -8.42 14.41
C ILE A 19 5.00 -7.47 13.29
N GLY A 20 5.20 -8.03 12.11
CA GLY A 20 5.43 -7.26 10.88
C GLY A 20 4.11 -6.76 10.27
N PRO A 21 4.14 -5.69 9.47
CA PRO A 21 2.92 -5.08 8.92
C PRO A 21 2.12 -6.01 8.01
N GLN A 22 2.74 -7.01 7.40
CA GLN A 22 2.06 -7.97 6.53
C GLN A 22 1.45 -9.14 7.29
N SER A 23 1.78 -9.28 8.56
CA SER A 23 1.33 -10.39 9.41
C SER A 23 0.18 -10.01 10.35
N TYR A 24 -0.40 -8.81 10.24
CA TYR A 24 -1.49 -8.36 11.13
C TYR A 24 -2.71 -9.29 11.14
N HIS A 25 -2.97 -10.00 10.07
CA HIS A 25 -4.03 -11.00 10.01
C HIS A 25 -3.81 -12.18 10.96
N LYS A 26 -2.55 -12.44 11.38
CA LYS A 26 -2.18 -13.47 12.36
C LYS A 26 -2.29 -13.01 13.81
N PHE A 27 -2.67 -11.75 14.05
CA PHE A 27 -2.76 -11.20 15.41
C PHE A 27 -3.62 -12.03 16.37
N PRO A 28 -4.81 -12.55 15.99
CA PRO A 28 -5.60 -13.40 16.87
C PRO A 28 -4.87 -14.69 17.31
N GLU A 29 -4.11 -15.30 16.38
CA GLU A 29 -3.30 -16.49 16.67
C GLU A 29 -2.17 -16.17 17.67
N ILE A 30 -1.48 -15.04 17.46
CA ILE A 30 -0.42 -14.59 18.38
C ILE A 30 -0.97 -14.38 19.78
N ILE A 31 -2.13 -13.75 19.92
CA ILE A 31 -2.79 -13.55 21.22
C ILE A 31 -3.14 -14.89 21.89
N SER A 32 -3.58 -15.89 21.11
CA SER A 32 -3.83 -17.22 21.67
C SER A 32 -2.56 -17.84 22.24
N LYS A 33 -1.46 -17.84 21.48
CA LYS A 33 -0.15 -18.34 21.92
C LYS A 33 0.35 -17.66 23.21
N LEU A 34 0.16 -16.34 23.29
CA LEU A 34 0.51 -15.59 24.51
C LEU A 34 -0.31 -16.03 25.73
N LYS A 35 -1.61 -16.33 25.57
CA LYS A 35 -2.47 -16.85 26.63
C LYS A 35 -2.04 -18.24 27.07
N ASP A 36 -1.52 -19.05 26.14
CA ASP A 36 -0.97 -20.39 26.42
C ASP A 36 0.43 -20.35 27.05
N GLY A 37 0.96 -19.14 27.31
CA GLY A 37 2.22 -18.92 28.01
C GLY A 37 3.44 -18.74 27.12
N GLU A 38 3.31 -18.78 25.81
CA GLU A 38 4.41 -18.45 24.89
C GLU A 38 4.84 -17.00 25.06
N ARG A 39 6.13 -16.72 24.83
CA ARG A 39 6.72 -15.38 24.90
C ARG A 39 7.73 -15.20 23.75
N ASN A 40 8.15 -13.97 23.53
CA ASN A 40 9.15 -13.61 22.51
C ASN A 40 8.76 -14.09 21.10
N ILE A 41 7.48 -14.00 20.77
CA ILE A 41 6.97 -14.42 19.47
C ILE A 41 7.37 -13.40 18.41
N ILE A 42 8.00 -13.87 17.34
CA ILE A 42 8.37 -13.04 16.18
C ILE A 42 7.59 -13.51 14.96
N GLU A 43 6.77 -12.64 14.42
CA GLU A 43 6.05 -12.87 13.16
C GLU A 43 6.29 -11.68 12.23
N THR A 44 7.40 -11.74 11.51
CA THR A 44 7.85 -10.69 10.59
C THR A 44 7.99 -11.20 9.15
N SER A 45 7.46 -12.39 8.88
CA SER A 45 7.47 -12.94 7.52
C SER A 45 6.71 -12.06 6.55
N PHE A 46 7.22 -11.95 5.33
CA PHE A 46 6.52 -11.31 4.22
C PHE A 46 6.67 -12.16 2.96
N GLN A 47 5.54 -12.70 2.52
CA GLN A 47 5.46 -13.41 1.25
C GLN A 47 4.71 -12.55 0.23
N ALA A 48 5.21 -12.52 -1.00
CA ALA A 48 4.56 -11.76 -2.08
C ALA A 48 3.11 -12.20 -2.30
N SER A 49 2.82 -13.49 -2.09
CA SER A 49 1.47 -14.07 -2.20
C SER A 49 0.48 -13.56 -1.15
N ASP A 50 0.95 -13.01 -0.03
CA ASP A 50 0.10 -12.56 1.08
C ASP A 50 -0.18 -11.06 1.03
N LYS A 51 0.57 -10.33 0.18
CA LYS A 51 0.31 -8.92 -0.06
C LYS A 51 -1.11 -8.77 -0.62
N PHE A 52 -1.82 -7.80 -0.09
CA PHE A 52 -3.20 -7.43 -0.45
C PHE A 52 -4.31 -8.41 -0.05
N LYS A 53 -4.02 -9.62 0.50
CA LYS A 53 -5.06 -10.57 0.94
C LYS A 53 -5.96 -10.02 2.06
N SER A 54 -5.44 -9.16 2.90
CA SER A 54 -6.13 -8.62 4.08
C SER A 54 -6.44 -7.13 4.00
N ILE A 55 -6.50 -6.56 2.78
CA ILE A 55 -6.94 -5.18 2.63
C ILE A 55 -8.42 -5.14 2.99
N ALA A 56 -8.72 -4.44 4.08
CA ALA A 56 -10.10 -4.16 4.47
C ALA A 56 -10.76 -3.33 3.35
N SER A 57 -11.98 -3.72 2.98
CA SER A 57 -12.82 -2.90 2.12
C SER A 57 -12.99 -1.51 2.76
N LEU A 58 -13.26 -0.49 1.94
CA LEU A 58 -13.56 0.87 2.42
C LEU A 58 -14.87 0.84 3.25
N GLU A 59 -14.76 0.35 4.49
CA GLU A 59 -15.88 0.23 5.44
C GLU A 59 -15.87 1.40 6.42
N GLY A 60 -17.04 1.74 6.93
CA GLY A 60 -17.24 2.77 7.94
C GLY A 60 -18.09 3.95 7.46
N LYS A 61 -18.13 4.99 8.28
CA LYS A 61 -18.86 6.24 7.94
C LYS A 61 -18.24 6.86 6.69
N PRO A 62 -19.05 7.31 5.72
CA PRO A 62 -18.54 7.89 4.48
C PRO A 62 -17.65 9.08 4.79
N LYS A 63 -16.40 9.00 4.34
CA LYS A 63 -15.43 10.10 4.33
C LYS A 63 -15.32 10.64 2.92
N PRO A 64 -15.05 11.93 2.73
CA PRO A 64 -14.92 12.51 1.40
C PRO A 64 -13.68 12.00 0.65
N SER A 65 -12.66 11.50 1.36
CA SER A 65 -11.43 10.97 0.80
C SER A 65 -11.09 9.57 1.35
N ALA A 66 -10.43 8.75 0.52
CA ALA A 66 -9.98 7.42 0.87
C ALA A 66 -8.54 7.18 0.42
N PHE A 67 -7.80 6.41 1.24
CA PHE A 67 -6.50 5.87 0.89
C PHE A 67 -6.68 4.49 0.24
N VAL A 68 -6.03 4.28 -0.91
CA VAL A 68 -6.09 3.04 -1.66
C VAL A 68 -4.68 2.54 -1.93
N THR A 69 -4.30 1.43 -1.31
CA THR A 69 -3.01 0.80 -1.55
C THR A 69 -3.03 0.10 -2.91
N ILE A 70 -2.13 0.48 -3.79
CA ILE A 70 -2.02 -0.07 -5.15
C ILE A 70 -0.73 -0.87 -5.37
N GLN A 71 0.28 -0.62 -4.54
CA GLN A 71 1.61 -1.20 -4.68
C GLN A 71 2.25 -1.37 -3.31
N GLU A 72 3.03 -2.43 -3.12
CA GLU A 72 3.78 -2.68 -1.90
C GLU A 72 5.16 -3.27 -2.20
N GLY A 73 6.17 -2.88 -1.40
CA GLY A 73 7.58 -3.20 -1.61
C GLY A 73 8.26 -2.20 -2.54
N CYS A 74 9.57 -2.35 -2.72
CA CYS A 74 10.34 -1.48 -3.62
C CYS A 74 11.66 -2.13 -4.00
N ASP A 75 11.97 -2.15 -5.28
CA ASP A 75 13.19 -2.74 -5.84
C ASP A 75 14.24 -1.69 -6.26
N LYS A 76 14.15 -0.44 -5.77
CA LYS A 76 15.08 0.64 -6.17
C LYS A 76 16.42 0.61 -5.45
N PHE A 77 16.50 0.03 -4.25
CA PHE A 77 17.73 -0.08 -3.46
C PHE A 77 18.52 1.23 -3.35
N CYS A 78 17.82 2.34 -3.09
CA CYS A 78 18.46 3.62 -2.81
C CYS A 78 19.38 3.50 -1.59
N THR A 79 20.55 4.15 -1.62
CA THR A 79 21.65 3.95 -0.66
C THR A 79 21.29 4.18 0.81
N PHE A 80 20.29 4.98 1.09
CA PHE A 80 19.82 5.29 2.44
C PHE A 80 18.58 4.50 2.86
N CYS A 81 17.99 3.69 1.98
CA CYS A 81 16.64 3.20 2.14
C CYS A 81 16.60 1.74 2.60
N VAL A 82 15.89 1.49 3.71
CA VAL A 82 15.69 0.15 4.28
C VAL A 82 14.48 -0.58 3.68
N VAL A 83 13.65 0.07 2.88
CA VAL A 83 12.37 -0.48 2.38
C VAL A 83 12.51 -1.82 1.65
N PRO A 84 13.48 -2.04 0.74
CA PRO A 84 13.64 -3.35 0.09
C PRO A 84 13.80 -4.51 1.08
N TYR A 85 14.47 -4.27 2.19
CA TYR A 85 14.76 -5.27 3.24
C TYR A 85 13.59 -5.47 4.21
N THR A 86 12.72 -4.47 4.39
CA THR A 86 11.63 -4.50 5.36
C THR A 86 10.25 -4.72 4.75
N ARG A 87 10.10 -4.47 3.45
CA ARG A 87 8.85 -4.64 2.70
C ARG A 87 8.98 -5.65 1.56
N GLY A 88 10.22 -6.04 1.24
CA GLY A 88 10.52 -6.99 0.18
C GLY A 88 10.27 -6.45 -1.22
N LYS A 89 10.24 -7.36 -2.17
CA LYS A 89 10.05 -7.07 -3.60
C LYS A 89 8.77 -6.29 -3.87
N GLU A 90 8.86 -5.47 -4.90
CA GLU A 90 7.73 -4.73 -5.42
C GLU A 90 6.65 -5.66 -5.96
N VAL A 91 5.42 -5.42 -5.52
CA VAL A 91 4.23 -6.13 -6.01
C VAL A 91 3.14 -5.11 -6.24
N SER A 92 2.61 -5.08 -7.45
CA SER A 92 1.47 -4.27 -7.84
C SER A 92 0.17 -5.04 -7.63
N ARG A 93 -0.84 -4.36 -7.12
CA ARG A 93 -2.18 -4.91 -6.94
C ARG A 93 -2.94 -4.96 -8.26
N SER A 94 -3.83 -5.94 -8.42
CA SER A 94 -4.68 -6.05 -9.60
C SER A 94 -5.44 -4.76 -9.89
N GLN A 95 -5.35 -4.26 -11.12
CA GLN A 95 -6.13 -3.09 -11.55
C GLN A 95 -7.64 -3.29 -11.35
N LYS A 96 -8.14 -4.51 -11.58
CA LYS A 96 -9.56 -4.86 -11.41
C LYS A 96 -10.01 -4.63 -9.97
N ASP A 97 -9.20 -5.07 -9.00
CA ASP A 97 -9.52 -4.93 -7.58
C ASP A 97 -9.47 -3.47 -7.13
N ILE A 98 -8.48 -2.71 -7.62
CA ILE A 98 -8.37 -1.27 -7.35
C ILE A 98 -9.59 -0.53 -7.90
N LEU A 99 -9.94 -0.77 -9.17
CA LEU A 99 -11.09 -0.12 -9.80
C LEU A 99 -12.40 -0.46 -9.10
N ASN A 100 -12.59 -1.72 -8.70
CA ASN A 100 -13.79 -2.15 -7.98
C ASN A 100 -13.89 -1.48 -6.62
N GLU A 101 -12.81 -1.46 -5.84
CA GLU A 101 -12.77 -0.81 -4.53
C GLU A 101 -13.13 0.67 -4.63
N ILE A 102 -12.56 1.38 -5.62
CA ILE A 102 -12.80 2.82 -5.81
C ILE A 102 -14.23 3.08 -6.30
N ARG A 103 -14.79 2.23 -7.19
CA ARG A 103 -16.19 2.33 -7.62
C ARG A 103 -17.16 2.16 -6.45
N GLU A 104 -16.92 1.15 -5.61
CA GLU A 104 -17.75 0.96 -4.41
C GLU A 104 -17.61 2.12 -3.42
N GLY A 105 -16.40 2.64 -3.26
CA GLY A 105 -16.17 3.86 -2.47
C GLY A 105 -16.91 5.09 -3.02
N ALA A 106 -16.90 5.28 -4.33
CA ALA A 106 -17.60 6.38 -4.99
C ALA A 106 -19.13 6.31 -4.77
N LYS A 107 -19.72 5.09 -4.84
CA LYS A 107 -21.14 4.87 -4.49
C LYS A 107 -21.45 5.23 -3.05
N LYS A 108 -20.49 5.03 -2.13
CA LYS A 108 -20.60 5.40 -0.70
C LYS A 108 -20.32 6.89 -0.44
N GLY A 109 -20.02 7.68 -1.48
CA GLY A 109 -19.84 9.13 -1.39
C GLY A 109 -18.39 9.62 -1.33
N ILE A 110 -17.39 8.75 -1.50
CA ILE A 110 -16.00 9.16 -1.62
C ILE A 110 -15.83 10.01 -2.89
N LYS A 111 -15.13 11.14 -2.77
CA LYS A 111 -14.88 12.11 -3.84
C LYS A 111 -13.41 12.23 -4.21
N GLU A 112 -12.53 11.82 -3.31
CA GLU A 112 -11.09 11.87 -3.51
C GLU A 112 -10.47 10.52 -3.19
N VAL A 113 -9.55 10.06 -4.03
CA VAL A 113 -8.72 8.90 -3.77
C VAL A 113 -7.26 9.30 -3.73
N ILE A 114 -6.54 8.73 -2.76
CA ILE A 114 -5.10 8.91 -2.57
C ILE A 114 -4.46 7.54 -2.74
N LEU A 115 -3.75 7.36 -3.85
CA LEU A 115 -3.09 6.11 -4.17
C LEU A 115 -1.81 5.97 -3.34
N LEU A 116 -1.64 4.84 -2.69
CA LEU A 116 -0.53 4.55 -1.79
C LEU A 116 0.32 3.38 -2.27
N GLY A 117 1.62 3.48 -1.99
CA GLY A 117 2.62 2.44 -2.18
C GLY A 117 3.96 2.88 -1.61
N GLN A 118 5.00 2.09 -1.76
CA GLN A 118 6.37 2.50 -1.42
C GLN A 118 7.06 3.23 -2.58
N ASN A 119 6.63 2.93 -3.81
CA ASN A 119 7.03 3.62 -5.04
C ASN A 119 5.85 3.55 -6.02
N VAL A 120 4.90 4.45 -5.86
CA VAL A 120 3.60 4.38 -6.53
C VAL A 120 3.70 4.46 -8.05
N ASN A 121 4.61 5.29 -8.57
CA ASN A 121 4.73 5.48 -10.01
C ASN A 121 5.48 4.34 -10.74
N SER A 122 6.01 3.33 -10.00
CA SER A 122 6.48 2.09 -10.62
C SER A 122 5.38 1.05 -10.82
N TYR A 123 4.14 1.33 -10.37
CA TYR A 123 3.05 0.39 -10.52
C TYR A 123 2.98 -0.18 -11.94
N ASN A 124 3.00 -1.51 -12.01
CA ASN A 124 2.79 -2.26 -13.24
C ASN A 124 2.12 -3.60 -12.89
N PHE A 125 0.92 -3.81 -13.40
CA PHE A 125 0.21 -5.06 -13.24
C PHE A 125 -0.20 -5.60 -14.62
N GLU A 126 0.38 -6.73 -15.02
CA GLU A 126 0.10 -7.39 -16.31
C GLU A 126 0.15 -6.41 -17.50
N GLY A 127 1.14 -5.51 -17.51
CA GLY A 127 1.33 -4.53 -18.57
C GLY A 127 0.53 -3.22 -18.41
N THR A 128 -0.36 -3.14 -17.42
CA THR A 128 -1.01 -1.87 -17.07
C THR A 128 -0.06 -1.00 -16.27
N SER A 129 0.42 0.09 -16.86
CA SER A 129 1.29 1.07 -16.21
C SER A 129 0.54 1.94 -15.20
N PHE A 130 1.30 2.68 -14.38
CA PHE A 130 0.71 3.65 -13.44
C PHE A 130 -0.10 4.74 -14.16
N SER A 131 0.44 5.29 -15.25
CA SER A 131 -0.28 6.27 -16.07
C SER A 131 -1.59 5.70 -16.62
N SER A 132 -1.57 4.50 -17.18
CA SER A 132 -2.77 3.81 -17.65
C SER A 132 -3.80 3.61 -16.53
N LEU A 133 -3.35 3.25 -15.33
CA LEU A 133 -4.25 3.13 -14.17
C LEU A 133 -4.91 4.46 -13.83
N ILE A 134 -4.17 5.59 -13.86
CA ILE A 134 -4.72 6.92 -13.58
C ILE A 134 -5.80 7.28 -14.58
N TYR A 135 -5.60 7.04 -15.90
CA TYR A 135 -6.63 7.25 -16.91
C TYR A 135 -7.90 6.45 -16.62
N LEU A 136 -7.76 5.15 -16.29
CA LEU A 136 -8.90 4.31 -15.92
C LEU A 136 -9.63 4.80 -14.66
N LEU A 137 -8.91 5.32 -13.68
CA LEU A 137 -9.50 5.89 -12.47
C LEU A 137 -10.24 7.19 -12.75
N ALA A 138 -9.76 7.98 -13.69
CA ALA A 138 -10.39 9.24 -14.10
C ALA A 138 -11.78 9.03 -14.71
N GLU A 139 -12.04 7.88 -15.33
CA GLU A 139 -13.34 7.52 -15.89
C GLU A 139 -14.39 7.15 -14.82
N ILE A 140 -13.98 6.96 -13.55
CA ILE A 140 -14.93 6.56 -12.51
C ILE A 140 -15.83 7.75 -12.15
N ASP A 141 -17.14 7.53 -12.32
CA ASP A 141 -18.15 8.50 -11.90
C ASP A 141 -18.13 8.69 -10.37
N GLY A 142 -18.35 9.94 -9.94
CA GLY A 142 -18.38 10.29 -8.54
C GLY A 142 -17.02 10.68 -7.98
N ILE A 143 -15.90 10.16 -8.47
CA ILE A 143 -14.55 10.61 -8.09
C ILE A 143 -14.25 11.97 -8.76
N LYS A 144 -13.77 12.90 -7.94
CA LYS A 144 -13.46 14.28 -8.36
C LYS A 144 -11.98 14.62 -8.30
N ARG A 145 -11.22 13.90 -7.44
CA ARG A 145 -9.78 14.12 -7.27
C ARG A 145 -9.04 12.80 -7.13
N ILE A 146 -7.92 12.71 -7.81
CA ILE A 146 -6.95 11.63 -7.73
C ILE A 146 -5.63 12.22 -7.24
N ARG A 147 -5.06 11.62 -6.21
CA ARG A 147 -3.73 11.95 -5.69
C ARG A 147 -2.92 10.68 -5.58
N PHE A 148 -1.61 10.82 -5.52
CA PHE A 148 -0.71 9.73 -5.18
C PHE A 148 0.45 10.24 -4.33
N MET A 149 1.08 9.33 -3.59
CA MET A 149 2.19 9.63 -2.69
C MET A 149 3.36 8.70 -3.00
N THR A 150 4.58 9.12 -2.62
CA THR A 150 5.79 8.28 -2.73
C THR A 150 6.19 7.92 -4.16
N SER A 151 6.62 8.91 -4.91
CA SER A 151 7.14 8.74 -6.27
C SER A 151 8.66 8.59 -6.28
N HIS A 152 9.19 7.93 -7.30
CA HIS A 152 10.61 7.88 -7.59
C HIS A 152 10.90 8.52 -8.96
N PRO A 153 11.93 9.38 -9.08
CA PRO A 153 12.19 10.10 -10.33
C PRO A 153 12.50 9.21 -11.54
N ARG A 154 13.07 8.01 -11.32
CA ARG A 154 13.32 7.05 -12.41
C ARG A 154 12.07 6.48 -13.06
N ASP A 155 10.94 6.54 -12.37
CA ASP A 155 9.66 6.01 -12.85
C ASP A 155 8.71 7.14 -13.28
N MET A 156 9.25 8.34 -13.48
CA MET A 156 8.52 9.46 -14.06
C MET A 156 8.59 9.36 -15.57
N THR A 157 7.52 8.81 -16.18
CA THR A 157 7.44 8.60 -17.63
C THR A 157 6.78 9.80 -18.32
N ASP A 158 6.99 9.95 -19.63
CA ASP A 158 6.37 11.03 -20.41
C ASP A 158 4.85 10.91 -20.40
N GLU A 159 4.30 9.68 -20.37
CA GLU A 159 2.87 9.44 -20.26
C GLU A 159 2.31 9.91 -18.91
N LEU A 160 3.09 9.73 -17.82
CA LEU A 160 2.68 10.23 -16.50
C LEU A 160 2.75 11.76 -16.44
N ILE A 161 3.73 12.37 -17.09
CA ILE A 161 3.83 13.83 -17.21
C ILE A 161 2.62 14.36 -17.99
N SER A 162 2.29 13.74 -19.12
CA SER A 162 1.13 14.11 -19.94
C SER A 162 -0.18 14.00 -19.16
N ALA A 163 -0.33 12.95 -18.33
CA ALA A 163 -1.52 12.75 -17.52
C ALA A 163 -1.84 13.93 -16.60
N PHE A 164 -0.84 14.68 -16.11
CA PHE A 164 -1.08 15.90 -15.33
C PHE A 164 -1.72 17.03 -16.15
N GLY A 165 -1.46 17.07 -17.44
CA GLY A 165 -2.11 18.05 -18.36
C GLY A 165 -3.49 17.57 -18.84
N ASP A 166 -3.63 16.27 -19.09
CA ASP A 166 -4.80 15.70 -19.77
C ASP A 166 -5.95 15.40 -18.79
N ILE A 167 -5.65 15.13 -17.52
CA ILE A 167 -6.65 14.63 -16.56
C ILE A 167 -6.96 15.70 -15.50
N PRO A 168 -8.07 16.45 -15.64
CA PRO A 168 -8.43 17.50 -14.67
C PRO A 168 -8.67 16.99 -13.24
N LYS A 169 -8.96 15.68 -13.09
CA LYS A 169 -9.14 15.05 -11.79
C LYS A 169 -7.81 14.71 -11.10
N LEU A 170 -6.69 14.64 -11.83
CA LEU A 170 -5.37 14.41 -11.26
C LEU A 170 -4.83 15.70 -10.65
N MET A 171 -4.60 15.68 -9.36
CA MET A 171 -4.12 16.87 -8.65
C MET A 171 -2.66 17.18 -9.00
N PRO A 172 -2.31 18.44 -9.29
CA PRO A 172 -0.96 18.86 -9.69
C PRO A 172 -0.01 18.88 -8.47
N PHE A 173 0.21 17.72 -7.90
CA PHE A 173 1.12 17.51 -6.78
C PHE A 173 1.94 16.25 -7.02
N LEU A 174 3.25 16.40 -6.99
CA LEU A 174 4.22 15.32 -7.08
C LEU A 174 5.07 15.30 -5.79
N HIS A 175 5.07 14.16 -5.12
CA HIS A 175 5.91 13.95 -3.95
C HIS A 175 7.29 13.49 -4.37
#